data_140f56eb3a93c5de23db616071a44262
#
_entry.id   140f56eb3a93c5de23db616071a44262
#
_cell.length_a   1.000
_cell.length_b   1.000
_cell.length_c   1.000
_cell.angle_alpha   90.00
_cell.angle_beta   90.00
_cell.angle_gamma   90.00
#
_symmetry.space_group_name_H-M   'P 1'
#
loop_
_entity.id
_entity.type
_entity.pdbx_description
1 polymer ?
#
loop_
_entity_poly.entity_id
_entity_poly.type
_entity_poly.pdbx_seq_one_letter_code
_entity_poly.pdbx_strand_id
1 'polypeptide(L)'
;MNIVDILILVVLISGAFLGFARGFFKQTVMFVGTILVVLLSFIFKNPLSLIMYKNLPFFKFGGLTSLNILLYETLAFIIALVVLSIVLFVIIKITGIVESVLKITVVLAIPSKILGLIVGVIQSVVVLYVFLFLVSLPILKVPYVNDSKYAKIILEKTPFISRITDGVVKTFDEISKFSDENLNKNYDS
;
A
#
# COMPACT_ATOMS: atom_id res chain seq x y z
N MET A 1 -15.04 -18.59 -3.24
CA MET A 1 -14.26 -17.68 -2.36
C MET A 1 -12.86 -18.20 -2.29
N ASN A 2 -11.90 -17.35 -2.64
CA ASN A 2 -10.47 -17.69 -2.57
C ASN A 2 -9.94 -17.32 -1.16
N ILE A 3 -8.79 -17.87 -0.77
CA ILE A 3 -8.13 -17.55 0.50
C ILE A 3 -7.87 -16.03 0.65
N VAL A 4 -7.59 -15.36 -0.46
CA VAL A 4 -7.43 -13.89 -0.53
C VAL A 4 -8.73 -13.17 -0.17
N ASP A 5 -9.88 -13.66 -0.62
CA ASP A 5 -11.18 -13.09 -0.27
C ASP A 5 -11.43 -13.15 1.23
N ILE A 6 -11.06 -14.27 1.87
CA ILE A 6 -11.20 -14.45 3.32
C ILE A 6 -10.29 -13.48 4.07
N LEU A 7 -9.02 -13.34 3.64
CA LEU A 7 -8.08 -12.40 4.25
C LEU A 7 -8.57 -10.95 4.12
N ILE A 8 -9.11 -10.56 2.97
CA ILE A 8 -9.69 -9.23 2.75
C ILE A 8 -10.84 -8.99 3.74
N LEU A 9 -11.77 -9.94 3.87
CA LEU A 9 -12.88 -9.83 4.81
C LEU A 9 -12.41 -9.71 6.27
N VAL A 10 -11.43 -10.51 6.67
CA VAL A 10 -10.84 -10.43 8.02
C VAL A 10 -10.25 -9.06 8.28
N VAL A 11 -9.51 -8.49 7.34
CA VAL A 11 -8.93 -7.15 7.48
C VAL A 11 -10.01 -6.08 7.55
N LEU A 12 -11.05 -6.15 6.72
CA LEU A 12 -12.17 -5.20 6.74
C LEU A 12 -12.93 -5.25 8.07
N ILE A 13 -13.26 -6.45 8.55
CA ILE A 13 -13.96 -6.65 9.85
C ILE A 13 -13.08 -6.14 11.00
N SER A 14 -11.78 -6.46 10.98
CA SER A 14 -10.84 -5.98 11.99
C SER A 14 -10.75 -4.46 12.00
N GLY A 15 -10.71 -3.83 10.83
CA GLY A 15 -10.71 -2.37 10.71
C GLY A 15 -12.00 -1.73 11.19
N ALA A 16 -13.16 -2.32 10.90
CA ALA A 16 -14.44 -1.89 11.44
C ALA A 16 -14.46 -1.95 12.96
N PHE A 17 -14.03 -3.08 13.53
CA PHE A 17 -13.99 -3.29 14.98
C PHE A 17 -13.03 -2.33 15.68
N LEU A 18 -11.82 -2.16 15.16
CA LEU A 18 -10.84 -1.20 15.67
C LEU A 18 -11.33 0.23 15.58
N GLY A 19 -11.99 0.58 14.46
CA GLY A 19 -12.59 1.91 14.28
C GLY A 19 -13.71 2.17 15.29
N PHE A 20 -14.59 1.19 15.52
CA PHE A 20 -15.63 1.26 16.54
C PHE A 20 -15.04 1.40 17.95
N ALA A 21 -14.01 0.61 18.28
CA ALA A 21 -13.38 0.63 19.60
C ALA A 21 -12.64 1.98 19.88
N ARG A 22 -12.02 2.57 18.85
CA ARG A 22 -11.26 3.83 18.98
C ARG A 22 -12.14 5.07 18.93
N GLY A 23 -13.28 4.98 18.24
CA GLY A 23 -14.16 6.12 17.95
C GLY A 23 -13.64 7.03 16.84
N PHE A 24 -14.48 7.96 16.39
CA PHE A 24 -14.26 8.77 15.19
C PHE A 24 -12.96 9.57 15.23
N PHE A 25 -12.74 10.36 16.29
CA PHE A 25 -11.60 11.27 16.34
C PHE A 25 -10.25 10.54 16.31
N LYS A 26 -10.10 9.52 17.15
CA LYS A 26 -8.88 8.72 17.20
C LYS A 26 -8.65 7.99 15.90
N GLN A 27 -9.71 7.43 15.33
CA GLN A 27 -9.62 6.71 14.05
C GLN A 27 -9.28 7.66 12.89
N THR A 28 -9.81 8.88 12.89
CA THR A 28 -9.49 9.89 11.87
C THR A 28 -8.02 10.30 11.93
N VAL A 29 -7.45 10.52 13.12
CA VAL A 29 -6.01 10.79 13.27
C VAL A 29 -5.16 9.65 12.71
N MET A 30 -5.53 8.41 13.02
CA MET A 30 -4.84 7.23 12.49
C MET A 30 -4.99 7.11 10.96
N PHE A 31 -6.17 7.43 10.42
CA PHE A 31 -6.43 7.40 8.98
C PHE A 31 -5.60 8.44 8.23
N VAL A 32 -5.61 9.70 8.70
CA VAL A 32 -4.78 10.77 8.13
C VAL A 32 -3.30 10.40 8.19
N GLY A 33 -2.84 9.86 9.33
CA GLY A 33 -1.49 9.36 9.49
C GLY A 33 -1.14 8.26 8.47
N THR A 34 -2.06 7.32 8.23
CA THR A 34 -1.87 6.27 7.20
C THR A 34 -1.70 6.86 5.81
N ILE A 35 -2.54 7.83 5.43
CA ILE A 35 -2.43 8.53 4.14
C ILE A 35 -1.07 9.24 4.03
N LEU A 36 -0.66 9.97 5.06
CA LEU A 36 0.63 10.66 5.08
C LEU A 36 1.81 9.68 4.91
N VAL A 37 1.79 8.55 5.60
CA VAL A 37 2.82 7.51 5.45
C VAL A 37 2.88 7.00 4.02
N VAL A 38 1.75 6.70 3.40
CA VAL A 38 1.71 6.21 2.00
C VAL A 38 2.26 7.27 1.03
N LEU A 39 1.83 8.52 1.17
CA LEU A 39 2.30 9.63 0.31
C LEU A 39 3.80 9.89 0.48
N LEU A 40 4.29 9.95 1.72
CA LEU A 40 5.71 10.14 1.99
C LEU A 40 6.53 8.96 1.48
N SER A 41 6.06 7.73 1.65
CA SER A 41 6.76 6.55 1.13
C SER A 41 6.89 6.60 -0.39
N PHE A 42 5.86 7.11 -1.08
CA PHE A 42 5.90 7.29 -2.52
C PHE A 42 6.92 8.36 -2.95
N ILE A 43 7.06 9.44 -2.18
CA ILE A 43 8.06 10.49 -2.42
C ILE A 43 9.48 9.97 -2.14
N PHE A 44 9.67 9.26 -1.04
CA PHE A 44 10.99 8.77 -0.62
C PHE A 44 11.48 7.53 -1.37
N LYS A 45 10.61 6.81 -2.11
CA LYS A 45 11.02 5.61 -2.85
C LYS A 45 12.17 5.88 -3.83
N ASN A 46 12.13 7.00 -4.57
CA ASN A 46 13.12 7.30 -5.60
C ASN A 46 14.53 7.54 -5.02
N PRO A 47 14.74 8.49 -4.07
CA PRO A 47 16.06 8.67 -3.49
C PRO A 47 16.55 7.42 -2.76
N LEU A 48 15.67 6.68 -2.10
CA LEU A 48 16.04 5.46 -1.39
C LEU A 48 16.44 4.33 -2.36
N SER A 49 15.73 4.16 -3.47
CA SER A 49 16.05 3.16 -4.49
C SER A 49 17.43 3.41 -5.11
N LEU A 50 17.80 4.68 -5.36
CA LEU A 50 19.11 5.05 -5.87
C LEU A 50 20.23 4.71 -4.89
N ILE A 51 20.03 4.97 -3.59
CA ILE A 51 20.99 4.61 -2.55
C ILE A 51 21.14 3.08 -2.48
N MET A 52 20.03 2.35 -2.53
CA MET A 52 20.05 0.90 -2.51
C MET A 52 20.74 0.32 -3.74
N TYR A 53 20.46 0.85 -4.93
CA TYR A 53 21.09 0.39 -6.17
C TYR A 53 22.63 0.56 -6.15
N LYS A 54 23.12 1.64 -5.56
CA LYS A 54 24.57 1.89 -5.43
C LYS A 54 25.25 0.95 -4.43
N ASN A 55 24.60 0.70 -3.29
CA ASN A 55 25.23 0.02 -2.16
C ASN A 55 24.90 -1.48 -2.07
N LEU A 56 23.80 -1.93 -2.68
CA LEU A 56 23.28 -3.29 -2.59
C LEU A 56 23.13 -3.90 -3.99
N PRO A 57 24.20 -4.42 -4.60
CA PRO A 57 24.12 -4.96 -5.97
C PRO A 57 23.48 -6.36 -6.07
N PHE A 58 22.63 -6.74 -5.13
CA PHE A 58 22.09 -8.11 -5.03
C PHE A 58 21.17 -8.54 -6.19
N PHE A 59 20.55 -7.60 -6.89
CA PHE A 59 19.58 -7.89 -7.96
C PHE A 59 20.07 -7.30 -9.30
N LYS A 60 21.27 -7.65 -9.73
CA LYS A 60 21.73 -7.30 -11.09
C LYS A 60 21.37 -8.43 -12.04
N PHE A 61 20.16 -8.40 -12.58
CA PHE A 61 19.81 -9.23 -13.72
C PHE A 61 20.53 -8.68 -14.95
N GLY A 62 21.50 -9.46 -15.46
CA GLY A 62 22.34 -9.05 -16.58
C GLY A 62 21.50 -8.56 -17.78
N GLY A 63 21.66 -7.28 -18.15
CA GLY A 63 21.02 -6.70 -19.31
C GLY A 63 19.64 -6.06 -19.13
N LEU A 64 18.87 -6.36 -18.07
CA LEU A 64 17.51 -5.84 -17.86
C LEU A 64 17.49 -4.66 -16.87
N THR A 65 18.05 -3.53 -17.27
CA THR A 65 18.18 -2.33 -16.42
C THR A 65 16.84 -1.84 -15.88
N SER A 66 15.78 -1.92 -16.67
CA SER A 66 14.44 -1.49 -16.30
C SER A 66 13.80 -2.35 -15.21
N LEU A 67 14.00 -3.67 -15.28
CA LEU A 67 13.55 -4.60 -14.22
C LEU A 67 14.30 -4.35 -12.91
N ASN A 68 15.61 -4.08 -12.99
CA ASN A 68 16.39 -3.76 -11.81
C ASN A 68 15.89 -2.48 -11.12
N ILE A 69 15.63 -1.41 -11.89
CA ILE A 69 15.08 -0.16 -11.36
C ILE A 69 13.76 -0.40 -10.67
N LEU A 70 12.84 -1.11 -11.31
CA LEU A 70 11.51 -1.39 -10.75
C LEU A 70 11.58 -2.23 -9.46
N LEU A 71 12.49 -3.21 -9.38
CA LEU A 71 12.73 -4.00 -8.17
C LEU A 71 13.20 -3.12 -7.01
N TYR A 72 14.21 -2.27 -7.27
CA TYR A 72 14.74 -1.39 -6.24
C TYR A 72 13.74 -0.32 -5.81
N GLU A 73 12.92 0.23 -6.73
CA GLU A 73 11.86 1.16 -6.38
C GLU A 73 10.76 0.51 -5.53
N THR A 74 10.35 -0.71 -5.88
CA THR A 74 9.35 -1.45 -5.11
C THR A 74 9.86 -1.79 -3.71
N LEU A 75 11.11 -2.26 -3.62
CA LEU A 75 11.72 -2.59 -2.33
C LEU A 75 11.92 -1.33 -1.48
N ALA A 76 12.39 -0.23 -2.09
CA ALA A 76 12.53 1.06 -1.43
C ALA A 76 11.19 1.59 -0.91
N PHE A 77 10.12 1.45 -1.69
CA PHE A 77 8.77 1.83 -1.25
C PHE A 77 8.32 1.02 -0.04
N ILE A 78 8.51 -0.30 -0.04
CA ILE A 78 8.16 -1.17 1.10
C ILE A 78 8.96 -0.78 2.34
N ILE A 79 10.26 -0.56 2.21
CA ILE A 79 11.13 -0.15 3.33
C ILE A 79 10.70 1.22 3.87
N ALA A 80 10.46 2.19 2.99
CA ALA A 80 9.97 3.52 3.38
C ALA A 80 8.63 3.42 4.12
N LEU A 81 7.70 2.58 3.64
CA LEU A 81 6.40 2.34 4.24
C LEU A 81 6.53 1.81 5.68
N VAL A 82 7.38 0.81 5.89
CA VAL A 82 7.62 0.22 7.22
C VAL A 82 8.28 1.25 8.15
N VAL A 83 9.35 1.90 7.70
CA VAL A 83 10.09 2.86 8.53
C VAL A 83 9.20 4.06 8.92
N LEU A 84 8.50 4.65 7.95
CA LEU A 84 7.61 5.79 8.23
C LEU A 84 6.41 5.41 9.10
N SER A 85 5.89 4.18 8.96
CA SER A 85 4.84 3.67 9.85
C SER A 85 5.33 3.58 11.30
N ILE A 86 6.55 3.10 11.52
CA ILE A 86 7.16 3.04 12.85
C ILE A 86 7.37 4.45 13.40
N VAL A 87 7.93 5.35 12.59
CA VAL A 87 8.15 6.76 12.98
C VAL A 87 6.82 7.43 13.37
N LEU A 88 5.78 7.27 12.55
CA LEU A 88 4.45 7.80 12.85
C LEU A 88 3.91 7.24 14.18
N PHE A 89 4.02 5.92 14.38
CA PHE A 89 3.56 5.29 15.61
C PHE A 89 4.28 5.86 16.85
N VAL A 90 5.60 6.06 16.76
CA VAL A 90 6.41 6.67 17.83
C VAL A 90 5.98 8.10 18.09
N ILE A 91 5.80 8.91 17.03
CA ILE A 91 5.35 10.31 17.16
C ILE A 91 3.99 10.37 17.87
N ILE A 92 3.02 9.58 17.41
CA ILE A 92 1.68 9.53 18.01
C ILE A 92 1.75 9.14 19.49
N LYS A 93 2.62 8.20 19.84
CA LYS A 93 2.79 7.75 21.23
C LYS A 93 3.43 8.82 22.11
N ILE A 94 4.47 9.51 21.62
CA ILE A 94 5.20 10.53 22.39
C ILE A 94 4.37 11.79 22.56
N THR A 95 3.67 12.22 21.52
CA THR A 95 2.91 13.49 21.54
C THR A 95 1.62 13.43 22.36
N GLY A 96 1.16 12.23 22.73
CA GLY A 96 -0.10 12.06 23.45
C GLY A 96 -1.33 12.58 22.68
N ILE A 97 -1.21 12.82 21.36
CA ILE A 97 -2.31 13.35 20.54
C ILE A 97 -3.56 12.49 20.70
N VAL A 98 -3.39 11.18 20.82
CA VAL A 98 -4.51 10.26 21.02
C VAL A 98 -5.21 10.46 22.35
N GLU A 99 -4.47 10.76 23.42
CA GLU A 99 -5.04 11.00 24.75
C GLU A 99 -5.77 12.34 24.81
N SER A 100 -5.21 13.36 24.16
CA SER A 100 -5.84 14.69 24.06
C SER A 100 -7.16 14.63 23.29
N VAL A 101 -7.22 13.86 22.21
CA VAL A 101 -8.43 13.64 21.40
C VAL A 101 -9.48 12.82 22.18
N LEU A 102 -9.06 11.89 23.05
CA LEU A 102 -9.99 11.11 23.88
C LEU A 102 -10.78 11.97 24.87
N LYS A 103 -10.21 13.04 25.38
CA LYS A 103 -10.91 13.97 26.31
C LYS A 103 -12.11 14.66 25.63
N ILE A 104 -12.01 14.92 24.32
CA ILE A 104 -13.09 15.53 23.53
C ILE A 104 -14.20 14.52 23.22
N THR A 105 -13.86 13.24 23.15
CA THR A 105 -14.78 12.16 22.69
C THR A 105 -15.77 11.71 23.77
N VAL A 106 -15.53 12.02 25.04
CA VAL A 106 -16.38 11.56 26.15
C VAL A 106 -17.81 12.11 26.05
N VAL A 107 -18.02 13.28 25.45
CA VAL A 107 -19.34 13.93 25.30
C VAL A 107 -20.18 13.31 24.17
N LEU A 108 -19.58 12.63 23.18
CA LEU A 108 -20.22 12.09 21.98
C LEU A 108 -19.97 10.59 21.82
N ALA A 109 -20.13 9.80 22.89
CA ALA A 109 -19.62 8.43 22.94
C ALA A 109 -20.23 7.48 21.87
N ILE A 110 -21.55 7.48 21.66
CA ILE A 110 -22.23 6.52 20.76
C ILE A 110 -22.10 6.92 19.28
N PRO A 111 -22.47 8.15 18.87
CA PRO A 111 -22.29 8.56 17.46
C PRO A 111 -20.83 8.51 17.03
N SER A 112 -19.89 8.82 17.92
CA SER A 112 -18.46 8.74 17.63
C SER A 112 -17.98 7.32 17.31
N LYS A 113 -18.52 6.29 17.95
CA LYS A 113 -18.17 4.88 17.68
C LYS A 113 -18.65 4.41 16.31
N ILE A 114 -19.86 4.79 15.92
CA ILE A 114 -20.42 4.42 14.60
C ILE A 114 -19.62 5.10 13.48
N LEU A 115 -19.35 6.40 13.63
CA LEU A 115 -18.50 7.12 12.68
C LEU A 115 -17.08 6.56 12.64
N GLY A 116 -16.54 6.16 13.80
CA GLY A 116 -15.24 5.50 13.90
C GLY A 116 -15.18 4.19 13.13
N LEU A 117 -16.25 3.38 13.18
CA LEU A 117 -16.37 2.15 12.40
C LEU A 117 -16.27 2.45 10.90
N ILE A 118 -17.03 3.45 10.41
CA ILE A 118 -17.00 3.84 8.98
C ILE A 118 -15.59 4.24 8.56
N VAL A 119 -14.93 5.13 9.32
CA VAL A 119 -13.55 5.55 9.03
C VAL A 119 -12.58 4.36 9.11
N GLY A 120 -12.79 3.42 10.04
CA GLY A 120 -11.99 2.20 10.15
C GLY A 120 -12.10 1.30 8.93
N VAL A 121 -13.30 1.13 8.37
CA VAL A 121 -13.50 0.39 7.11
C VAL A 121 -12.79 1.09 5.95
N ILE A 122 -12.97 2.41 5.81
CA ILE A 122 -12.32 3.19 4.75
C ILE A 122 -10.79 3.07 4.84
N GLN A 123 -10.23 3.19 6.05
CA GLN A 123 -8.80 3.00 6.28
C GLN A 123 -8.33 1.60 5.86
N SER A 124 -9.10 0.57 6.20
CA SER A 124 -8.77 -0.82 5.83
C SER A 124 -8.79 -1.02 4.32
N VAL A 125 -9.71 -0.38 3.60
CA VAL A 125 -9.74 -0.40 2.13
C VAL A 125 -8.47 0.23 1.56
N VAL A 126 -8.01 1.38 2.10
CA VAL A 126 -6.77 2.04 1.65
C VAL A 126 -5.56 1.14 1.88
N VAL A 127 -5.44 0.55 3.07
CA VAL A 127 -4.35 -0.36 3.41
C VAL A 127 -4.36 -1.60 2.52
N LEU A 128 -5.54 -2.21 2.34
CA LEU A 128 -5.72 -3.35 1.43
C LEU A 128 -5.36 -3.00 0.00
N TYR A 129 -5.77 -1.82 -0.48
CA TYR A 129 -5.42 -1.37 -1.82
C TYR A 129 -3.90 -1.32 -2.02
N VAL A 130 -3.17 -0.66 -1.11
CA VAL A 130 -1.70 -0.56 -1.19
C VAL A 130 -1.07 -1.96 -1.15
N PHE A 131 -1.55 -2.83 -0.25
CA PHE A 131 -1.05 -4.19 -0.13
C PHE A 131 -1.33 -5.02 -1.40
N LEU A 132 -2.58 -5.03 -1.87
CA LEU A 132 -2.97 -5.76 -3.08
C LEU A 132 -2.25 -5.23 -4.32
N PHE A 133 -2.06 -3.91 -4.42
CA PHE A 133 -1.29 -3.31 -5.49
C PHE A 133 0.15 -3.84 -5.51
N LEU A 134 0.83 -3.83 -4.36
CA LEU A 134 2.21 -4.36 -4.25
C LEU A 134 2.29 -5.84 -4.65
N VAL A 135 1.34 -6.65 -4.18
CA VAL A 135 1.31 -8.10 -4.47
C VAL A 135 0.92 -8.39 -5.91
N SER A 136 0.18 -7.49 -6.57
CA SER A 136 -0.20 -7.60 -7.98
C SER A 136 0.91 -7.19 -8.94
N LEU A 137 1.98 -6.57 -8.44
CA LEU A 137 3.13 -6.24 -9.29
C LEU A 137 3.71 -7.52 -9.90
N PRO A 138 4.06 -7.50 -11.19
CA PRO A 138 4.52 -8.67 -11.94
C PRO A 138 5.76 -9.37 -11.35
N ILE A 139 6.48 -8.66 -10.49
CA ILE A 139 7.66 -9.16 -9.76
C ILE A 139 7.26 -10.23 -8.74
N LEU A 140 6.13 -10.05 -8.06
CA LEU A 140 5.68 -10.96 -6.99
C LEU A 140 4.77 -12.08 -7.53
N LYS A 141 4.09 -11.84 -8.69
CA LYS A 141 3.21 -12.79 -9.42
C LYS A 141 2.48 -13.78 -8.50
N VAL A 142 1.69 -13.26 -7.55
CA VAL A 142 0.88 -14.14 -6.70
C VAL A 142 -0.41 -14.51 -7.44
N PRO A 143 -0.53 -15.73 -7.97
CA PRO A 143 -1.63 -16.11 -8.87
C PRO A 143 -3.01 -15.98 -8.23
N TYR A 144 -3.10 -16.18 -6.92
CA TYR A 144 -4.37 -16.16 -6.18
C TYR A 144 -5.04 -14.78 -6.06
N VAL A 145 -4.30 -13.68 -6.27
CA VAL A 145 -4.85 -12.31 -6.20
C VAL A 145 -5.73 -12.02 -7.42
N ASN A 146 -5.30 -12.49 -8.60
CA ASN A 146 -6.03 -12.29 -9.85
C ASN A 146 -7.37 -13.05 -9.89
N ASP A 147 -7.52 -14.13 -9.11
CA ASP A 147 -8.73 -14.92 -9.01
C ASP A 147 -9.67 -14.45 -7.88
N SER A 148 -9.25 -13.49 -7.08
CA SER A 148 -10.06 -12.95 -5.99
C SER A 148 -11.06 -11.91 -6.50
N LYS A 149 -12.36 -12.15 -6.21
CA LYS A 149 -13.43 -11.21 -6.56
C LYS A 149 -13.30 -9.88 -5.82
N TYR A 150 -12.98 -9.92 -4.54
CA TYR A 150 -12.86 -8.72 -3.72
C TYR A 150 -11.59 -7.94 -4.03
N ALA A 151 -10.48 -8.61 -4.36
CA ALA A 151 -9.26 -7.94 -4.79
C ALA A 151 -9.49 -7.11 -6.06
N LYS A 152 -10.17 -7.68 -7.06
CA LYS A 152 -10.56 -6.95 -8.28
C LYS A 152 -11.43 -5.73 -7.98
N ILE A 153 -12.43 -5.88 -7.12
CA ILE A 153 -13.31 -4.76 -6.74
C ILE A 153 -12.51 -3.64 -6.08
N ILE A 154 -11.59 -3.96 -5.17
CA ILE A 154 -10.78 -2.97 -4.46
C ILE A 154 -9.81 -2.27 -5.44
N LEU A 155 -9.15 -3.02 -6.32
CA LEU A 155 -8.18 -2.47 -7.27
C LEU A 155 -8.83 -1.64 -8.39
N GLU A 156 -9.97 -2.10 -8.92
CA GLU A 156 -10.62 -1.46 -10.08
C GLU A 156 -11.58 -0.34 -9.69
N LYS A 157 -12.29 -0.48 -8.54
CA LYS A 157 -13.34 0.47 -8.13
C LYS A 157 -12.90 1.54 -7.13
N THR A 158 -11.61 1.64 -6.83
CA THR A 158 -11.07 2.72 -5.97
C THR A 158 -10.44 3.81 -6.86
N PRO A 159 -11.24 4.72 -7.47
CA PRO A 159 -10.81 5.55 -8.61
C PRO A 159 -9.77 6.61 -8.26
N PHE A 160 -9.65 6.97 -6.98
CA PHE A 160 -8.67 7.99 -6.57
C PHE A 160 -7.24 7.46 -6.57
N ILE A 161 -7.07 6.18 -6.24
CA ILE A 161 -5.75 5.56 -6.11
C ILE A 161 -5.34 4.91 -7.44
N SER A 162 -6.29 4.42 -8.25
CA SER A 162 -6.02 3.83 -9.56
C SER A 162 -5.30 4.81 -10.49
N ARG A 163 -5.63 6.10 -10.47
CA ARG A 163 -4.93 7.11 -11.27
C ARG A 163 -3.44 7.25 -10.96
N ILE A 164 -3.06 7.02 -9.70
CA ILE A 164 -1.65 7.07 -9.28
C ILE A 164 -0.92 5.81 -9.74
N THR A 165 -1.62 4.68 -9.79
CA THR A 165 -1.06 3.38 -10.16
C THR A 165 -1.08 3.11 -11.66
N ASP A 166 -1.99 3.73 -12.43
CA ASP A 166 -2.08 3.57 -13.89
C ASP A 166 -0.78 3.97 -14.60
N GLY A 167 -0.08 4.98 -14.11
CA GLY A 167 1.24 5.36 -14.61
C GLY A 167 2.28 4.25 -14.43
N VAL A 168 2.30 3.61 -13.26
CA VAL A 168 3.25 2.54 -12.95
C VAL A 168 2.92 1.28 -13.76
N VAL A 169 1.65 0.92 -13.88
CA VAL A 169 1.20 -0.24 -14.64
C VAL A 169 1.49 -0.07 -16.13
N LYS A 170 1.21 1.11 -16.72
CA LYS A 170 1.52 1.40 -18.13
C LYS A 170 3.01 1.32 -18.42
N THR A 171 3.84 1.92 -17.58
CA THR A 171 5.29 1.86 -17.73
C THR A 171 5.78 0.41 -17.66
N PHE A 172 5.17 -0.41 -16.80
CA PHE A 172 5.53 -1.82 -16.69
C PHE A 172 5.11 -2.62 -17.92
N ASP A 173 3.91 -2.41 -18.45
CA ASP A 173 3.42 -3.09 -19.67
C ASP A 173 4.28 -2.72 -20.88
N GLU A 174 4.72 -1.47 -20.99
CA GLU A 174 5.65 -1.03 -22.05
C GLU A 174 7.00 -1.71 -21.92
N ILE A 175 7.55 -1.80 -20.71
CA ILE A 175 8.84 -2.48 -20.44
C ILE A 175 8.74 -3.99 -20.73
N SER A 176 7.65 -4.63 -20.32
CA SER A 176 7.41 -6.05 -20.56
C SER A 176 7.34 -6.36 -22.05
N LYS A 177 6.59 -5.57 -22.83
CA LYS A 177 6.51 -5.70 -24.29
C LYS A 177 7.86 -5.49 -24.96
N PHE A 178 8.63 -4.51 -24.53
CA PHE A 178 9.98 -4.24 -25.06
C PHE A 178 10.96 -5.39 -24.78
N SER A 179 10.83 -6.03 -23.62
CA SER A 179 11.62 -7.22 -23.26
C SER A 179 11.27 -8.42 -24.11
N ASP A 180 9.97 -8.70 -24.32
CA ASP A 180 9.49 -9.83 -25.12
C ASP A 180 9.86 -9.67 -26.60
N GLU A 181 9.82 -8.45 -27.12
CA GLU A 181 10.18 -8.16 -28.51
C GLU A 181 11.68 -8.32 -28.79
N ASN A 182 12.53 -7.95 -27.83
CA ASN A 182 13.97 -8.13 -27.93
C ASN A 182 14.43 -9.58 -27.69
N LEU A 183 13.71 -10.35 -26.89
CA LEU A 183 13.96 -11.78 -26.70
C LEU A 183 13.63 -12.55 -27.99
N ASN A 184 12.48 -12.28 -28.62
CA ASN A 184 12.10 -12.93 -29.88
C ASN A 184 13.09 -12.61 -31.02
N LYS A 185 13.60 -11.38 -31.13
CA LYS A 185 14.60 -11.03 -32.15
C LYS A 185 15.94 -11.77 -32.01
N ASN A 186 16.32 -12.15 -30.77
CA ASN A 186 17.56 -12.89 -30.52
C ASN A 186 17.42 -14.40 -30.70
N TYR A 187 16.19 -14.94 -30.83
CA TYR A 187 15.97 -16.36 -31.15
C TYR A 187 15.77 -16.64 -32.63
N ASP A 188 15.47 -15.61 -33.43
CA ASP A 188 15.27 -15.72 -34.90
C ASP A 188 16.53 -15.35 -35.71
N SER A 189 17.65 -15.06 -35.08
CA SER A 189 18.96 -14.80 -35.69
C SER A 189 19.95 -15.91 -35.34
#